data_5db95693a3f6a186a1aa97d4ede3e692
#
_entry.id   5db95693a3f6a186a1aa97d4ede3e692
#
_cell.length_a   1.000
_cell.length_b   1.000
_cell.length_c   1.000
_cell.angle_alpha   90.00
_cell.angle_beta   90.00
_cell.angle_gamma   90.00
#
_symmetry.space_group_name_H-M   'P 1'
#
loop_
_entity.id
_entity.type
_entity.pdbx_description
1 polymer ?
#
loop_
_entity_poly.entity_id
_entity_poly.type
_entity_poly.pdbx_seq_one_letter_code
_entity_poly.pdbx_strand_id
1 'polypeptide(L)'
;QQYSTWFSVTVGILLALGALGVFIVLLTEAHELAEAVWTHKRRREFLPVEGDSDYRPKVSIHVPCYNEPPEMVKQTLDALAALDYPDYEVLIIDNNTKDPAVWEPVRDYCETLGPRFKFFHVSPLAGFKGGALNYLIPHTAKDAEVIAVIDSDYCVHPKWLKHMVPHFADPKIAVVQSPQDYRDQNESTFKKLCYAE
;
A
#
# COMPACT_ATOMS: atom_id res chain seq x y z
N GLN A 1 6.69 61.01 -2.40
CA GLN A 1 5.45 60.18 -2.45
C GLN A 1 5.69 58.99 -3.35
N GLN A 2 5.76 57.76 -2.80
CA GLN A 2 5.78 56.54 -3.58
C GLN A 2 4.33 56.23 -4.00
N TYR A 3 4.08 56.30 -5.30
CA TYR A 3 2.79 55.87 -5.83
C TYR A 3 2.79 54.34 -5.84
N SER A 4 1.94 53.67 -5.04
CA SER A 4 1.70 52.25 -5.20
C SER A 4 0.86 52.03 -6.46
N THR A 5 1.43 51.32 -7.42
CA THR A 5 0.69 50.89 -8.62
C THR A 5 -0.17 49.67 -8.30
N TRP A 6 -1.23 49.46 -9.07
CA TRP A 6 -2.04 48.23 -8.96
C TRP A 6 -1.18 46.96 -9.03
N PHE A 7 -0.10 47.01 -9.81
CA PHE A 7 0.86 45.91 -9.91
C PHE A 7 1.55 45.64 -8.57
N SER A 8 2.07 46.68 -7.89
CA SER A 8 2.75 46.49 -6.59
C SER A 8 1.78 46.02 -5.50
N VAL A 9 0.52 46.43 -5.54
CA VAL A 9 -0.52 45.96 -4.62
C VAL A 9 -0.81 44.46 -4.88
N THR A 10 -0.97 44.08 -6.14
CA THR A 10 -1.23 42.66 -6.50
C THR A 10 -0.05 41.76 -6.08
N VAL A 11 1.18 42.18 -6.36
CA VAL A 11 2.38 41.45 -5.93
C VAL A 11 2.44 41.35 -4.41
N GLY A 12 2.14 42.43 -3.70
CA GLY A 12 2.09 42.44 -2.24
C GLY A 12 1.08 41.45 -1.66
N ILE A 13 -0.12 41.36 -2.24
CA ILE A 13 -1.14 40.37 -1.85
C ILE A 13 -0.66 38.95 -2.10
N LEU A 14 -0.09 38.68 -3.29
CA LEU A 14 0.42 37.33 -3.60
C LEU A 14 1.55 36.91 -2.67
N LEU A 15 2.46 37.83 -2.34
CA LEU A 15 3.52 37.58 -1.37
C LEU A 15 2.97 37.31 0.04
N ALA A 16 1.96 38.06 0.48
CA ALA A 16 1.32 37.84 1.78
C ALA A 16 0.63 36.46 1.83
N LEU A 17 -0.07 36.07 0.77
CA LEU A 17 -0.69 34.74 0.67
C LEU A 17 0.35 33.63 0.64
N GLY A 18 1.44 33.82 -0.09
CA GLY A 18 2.58 32.88 -0.11
C GLY A 18 3.23 32.74 1.27
N ALA A 19 3.48 33.86 1.95
CA ALA A 19 4.04 33.86 3.31
C ALA A 19 3.12 33.16 4.31
N LEU A 20 1.80 33.36 4.21
CA LEU A 20 0.82 32.65 5.03
C LEU A 20 0.84 31.13 4.75
N GLY A 21 0.95 30.72 3.49
CA GLY A 21 1.09 29.31 3.11
C GLY A 21 2.35 28.68 3.73
N VAL A 22 3.50 29.36 3.59
CA VAL A 22 4.76 28.90 4.21
C VAL A 22 4.63 28.80 5.73
N PHE A 23 3.99 29.79 6.37
CA PHE A 23 3.78 29.76 7.83
C PHE A 23 2.94 28.57 8.28
N ILE A 24 1.88 28.22 7.54
CA ILE A 24 1.04 27.06 7.83
C ILE A 24 1.88 25.76 7.72
N VAL A 25 2.68 25.61 6.65
CA VAL A 25 3.58 24.45 6.50
C VAL A 25 4.55 24.36 7.68
N LEU A 26 5.20 25.45 8.04
CA LEU A 26 6.13 25.46 9.16
C LEU A 26 5.46 25.11 10.51
N LEU A 27 4.21 25.46 10.71
CA LEU A 27 3.45 25.05 11.90
C LEU A 27 3.19 23.54 11.90
N THR A 28 2.87 22.97 10.73
CA THR A 28 2.66 21.52 10.60
C THR A 28 3.95 20.76 10.88
N GLU A 29 5.05 21.16 10.27
CA GLU A 29 6.38 20.58 10.52
C GLU A 29 6.80 20.68 11.99
N ALA A 30 6.56 21.85 12.62
CA ALA A 30 6.86 22.03 14.04
C ALA A 30 6.00 21.15 14.94
N HIS A 31 4.74 20.91 14.56
CA HIS A 31 3.86 19.97 15.27
C HIS A 31 4.37 18.53 15.15
N GLU A 32 4.73 18.08 13.94
CA GLU A 32 5.28 16.74 13.69
C GLU A 32 6.60 16.54 14.47
N LEU A 33 7.49 17.54 14.43
CA LEU A 33 8.72 17.49 15.21
C LEU A 33 8.45 17.42 16.72
N ALA A 34 7.50 18.22 17.23
CA ALA A 34 7.10 18.16 18.62
C ALA A 34 6.55 16.79 19.00
N GLU A 35 5.70 16.20 18.14
CA GLU A 35 5.22 14.84 18.34
C GLU A 35 6.36 13.82 18.35
N ALA A 36 7.31 13.91 17.42
CA ALA A 36 8.46 13.01 17.36
C ALA A 36 9.35 13.10 18.61
N VAL A 37 9.57 14.33 19.14
CA VAL A 37 10.45 14.55 20.30
C VAL A 37 9.78 14.23 21.64
N TRP A 38 8.51 14.60 21.83
CA TRP A 38 7.83 14.48 23.12
C TRP A 38 6.93 13.26 23.27
N THR A 39 6.47 12.65 22.18
CA THR A 39 5.66 11.44 22.25
C THR A 39 6.47 10.16 22.09
N HIS A 40 7.57 10.01 22.84
CA HIS A 40 8.37 8.77 22.90
C HIS A 40 7.58 7.50 23.24
N LYS A 41 6.31 7.63 23.60
CA LYS A 41 5.40 6.51 23.90
C LYS A 41 4.23 6.48 22.93
N ARG A 42 4.47 6.62 21.63
CA ARG A 42 3.47 6.24 20.64
C ARG A 42 3.14 4.77 20.86
N ARG A 43 2.08 4.50 21.59
CA ARG A 43 1.54 3.15 21.68
C ARG A 43 0.88 2.89 20.34
N ARG A 44 1.32 1.83 19.67
CA ARG A 44 0.52 1.27 18.58
C ARG A 44 -0.82 0.92 19.20
N GLU A 45 -1.90 1.40 18.61
CA GLU A 45 -3.24 1.17 19.13
C GLU A 45 -3.58 -0.33 19.11
N PHE A 46 -3.06 -1.02 18.11
CA PHE A 46 -3.17 -2.47 17.97
C PHE A 46 -1.78 -3.10 17.85
N LEU A 47 -1.55 -4.13 18.64
CA LEU A 47 -0.38 -4.98 18.53
C LEU A 47 -0.71 -6.21 17.66
N PRO A 48 0.28 -6.81 16.97
CA PRO A 48 0.08 -8.11 16.34
C PRO A 48 -0.54 -9.09 17.34
N VAL A 49 -1.55 -9.83 16.91
CA VAL A 49 -2.11 -10.88 17.76
C VAL A 49 -1.08 -11.99 17.87
N GLU A 50 -0.65 -12.28 19.11
CA GLU A 50 0.27 -13.38 19.39
C GLU A 50 -0.54 -14.66 19.66
N GLY A 51 -0.06 -15.77 19.11
CA GLY A 51 -0.70 -17.07 19.26
C GLY A 51 -1.62 -17.46 18.11
N ASP A 52 -2.26 -18.61 18.28
CA ASP A 52 -3.23 -19.13 17.30
C ASP A 52 -4.63 -18.63 17.64
N SER A 53 -5.23 -17.89 16.70
CA SER A 53 -6.63 -17.49 16.76
C SER A 53 -7.51 -18.54 16.09
N ASP A 54 -8.68 -18.83 16.68
CA ASP A 54 -9.70 -19.68 16.05
C ASP A 54 -10.45 -18.95 14.91
N TYR A 55 -10.39 -17.62 14.89
CA TYR A 55 -10.98 -16.82 13.81
C TYR A 55 -10.03 -16.79 12.61
N ARG A 56 -10.32 -17.61 11.61
CA ARG A 56 -9.51 -17.79 10.40
C ARG A 56 -10.38 -17.80 9.13
N PRO A 57 -11.07 -16.70 8.83
CA PRO A 57 -11.89 -16.58 7.63
C PRO A 57 -11.02 -16.69 6.38
N LYS A 58 -11.64 -17.02 5.26
CA LYS A 58 -10.98 -16.96 3.96
C LYS A 58 -10.62 -15.51 3.61
N VAL A 59 -9.40 -15.32 3.12
CA VAL A 59 -8.88 -14.03 2.69
C VAL A 59 -8.68 -14.01 1.18
N SER A 60 -9.20 -12.97 0.50
CA SER A 60 -8.88 -12.71 -0.90
C SER A 60 -7.84 -11.60 -0.98
N ILE A 61 -6.64 -11.93 -1.47
CA ILE A 61 -5.52 -10.98 -1.59
C ILE A 61 -5.51 -10.42 -3.01
N HIS A 62 -5.64 -9.10 -3.14
CA HIS A 62 -5.65 -8.40 -4.41
C HIS A 62 -4.31 -7.70 -4.65
N VAL A 63 -3.69 -7.99 -5.79
CA VAL A 63 -2.37 -7.47 -6.19
C VAL A 63 -2.52 -6.73 -7.52
N PRO A 64 -2.75 -5.40 -7.51
CA PRO A 64 -2.77 -4.60 -8.73
C PRO A 64 -1.34 -4.33 -9.22
N CYS A 65 -1.11 -4.53 -10.52
CA CYS A 65 0.15 -4.28 -11.22
C CYS A 65 -0.07 -3.36 -12.41
N TYR A 66 0.94 -2.56 -12.73
CA TYR A 66 0.98 -1.76 -13.95
C TYR A 66 2.43 -1.53 -14.40
N ASN A 67 2.80 -2.17 -15.50
CA ASN A 67 4.12 -2.00 -16.13
C ASN A 67 5.30 -2.23 -15.15
N GLU A 68 5.14 -3.16 -14.22
CA GLU A 68 6.14 -3.50 -13.20
C GLU A 68 7.13 -4.54 -13.74
N PRO A 69 8.41 -4.49 -13.32
CA PRO A 69 9.39 -5.50 -13.67
C PRO A 69 8.92 -6.90 -13.24
N PRO A 70 8.89 -7.91 -14.13
CA PRO A 70 8.38 -9.24 -13.80
C PRO A 70 9.03 -9.87 -12.58
N GLU A 71 10.34 -9.71 -12.43
CA GLU A 71 11.09 -10.30 -11.31
C GLU A 71 10.71 -9.68 -9.95
N MET A 72 10.31 -8.42 -9.93
CA MET A 72 9.83 -7.76 -8.72
C MET A 72 8.47 -8.31 -8.30
N VAL A 73 7.56 -8.46 -9.25
CA VAL A 73 6.22 -9.04 -9.01
C VAL A 73 6.35 -10.49 -8.56
N LYS A 74 7.21 -11.30 -9.18
CA LYS A 74 7.47 -12.68 -8.77
C LYS A 74 7.94 -12.78 -7.32
N GLN A 75 8.81 -11.88 -6.85
CA GLN A 75 9.25 -11.86 -5.44
C GLN A 75 8.06 -11.61 -4.49
N THR A 76 7.14 -10.74 -4.87
CA THR A 76 5.91 -10.51 -4.11
C THR A 76 5.04 -11.77 -4.09
N LEU A 77 4.90 -12.44 -5.22
CA LEU A 77 4.12 -13.69 -5.32
C LEU A 77 4.75 -14.82 -4.51
N ASP A 78 6.09 -14.93 -4.47
CA ASP A 78 6.81 -15.88 -3.63
C ASP A 78 6.53 -15.63 -2.14
N ALA A 79 6.56 -14.37 -1.72
CA ALA A 79 6.23 -14.01 -0.33
C ALA A 79 4.76 -14.36 0.01
N LEU A 80 3.83 -14.18 -0.93
CA LEU A 80 2.43 -14.57 -0.76
C LEU A 80 2.25 -16.09 -0.76
N ALA A 81 3.01 -16.83 -1.56
CA ALA A 81 2.98 -18.30 -1.57
C ALA A 81 3.54 -18.91 -0.27
N ALA A 82 4.45 -18.19 0.41
CA ALA A 82 5.03 -18.59 1.69
C ALA A 82 4.18 -18.22 2.91
N LEU A 83 2.97 -17.69 2.74
CA LEU A 83 2.09 -17.32 3.85
C LEU A 83 1.69 -18.55 4.67
N ASP A 84 1.91 -18.45 5.98
CA ASP A 84 1.43 -19.42 6.98
C ASP A 84 -0.03 -19.10 7.36
N TYR A 85 -0.95 -19.33 6.41
CA TYR A 85 -2.39 -19.12 6.59
C TYR A 85 -3.16 -20.19 5.81
N PRO A 86 -4.22 -20.79 6.40
CA PRO A 86 -4.83 -22.00 5.84
C PRO A 86 -5.64 -21.75 4.56
N ASP A 87 -6.44 -20.69 4.54
CA ASP A 87 -7.41 -20.47 3.47
C ASP A 87 -7.34 -19.02 2.93
N TYR A 88 -6.75 -18.91 1.74
CA TYR A 88 -6.66 -17.64 1.00
C TYR A 88 -6.56 -17.90 -0.51
N GLU A 89 -6.91 -16.88 -1.28
CA GLU A 89 -6.63 -16.78 -2.71
C GLU A 89 -5.84 -15.50 -3.00
N VAL A 90 -5.17 -15.49 -4.14
CA VAL A 90 -4.43 -14.32 -4.63
C VAL A 90 -4.93 -13.99 -6.03
N LEU A 91 -5.48 -12.79 -6.19
CA LEU A 91 -5.96 -12.26 -7.45
C LEU A 91 -4.99 -11.17 -7.93
N ILE A 92 -4.25 -11.46 -8.96
CA ILE A 92 -3.29 -10.55 -9.58
C ILE A 92 -3.95 -9.90 -10.78
N ILE A 93 -3.93 -8.59 -10.89
CA ILE A 93 -4.42 -7.88 -12.05
C ILE A 93 -3.36 -6.95 -12.62
N ASP A 94 -2.94 -7.24 -13.83
CA ASP A 94 -2.19 -6.30 -14.64
C ASP A 94 -3.16 -5.45 -15.46
N ASN A 95 -3.12 -4.13 -15.25
CA ASN A 95 -4.01 -3.20 -15.92
C ASN A 95 -3.25 -2.31 -16.89
N ASN A 96 -3.60 -2.40 -18.17
CA ASN A 96 -3.10 -1.54 -19.25
C ASN A 96 -1.62 -1.67 -19.62
N THR A 97 -0.88 -2.64 -19.14
CA THR A 97 0.49 -2.91 -19.63
C THR A 97 0.42 -3.36 -21.09
N LYS A 98 1.12 -2.64 -21.96
CA LYS A 98 1.05 -2.88 -23.40
C LYS A 98 2.02 -3.95 -23.86
N ASP A 99 3.18 -4.04 -23.21
CA ASP A 99 4.25 -4.95 -23.59
C ASP A 99 4.01 -6.35 -23.01
N PRO A 100 3.76 -7.36 -23.86
CA PRO A 100 3.61 -8.74 -23.40
C PRO A 100 4.83 -9.27 -22.65
N ALA A 101 6.05 -8.79 -22.98
CA ALA A 101 7.27 -9.21 -22.30
C ALA A 101 7.29 -8.82 -20.82
N VAL A 102 6.42 -7.89 -20.39
CA VAL A 102 6.32 -7.46 -18.99
C VAL A 102 5.28 -8.31 -18.22
N TRP A 103 4.07 -8.52 -18.78
CA TRP A 103 3.00 -9.17 -18.01
C TRP A 103 2.90 -10.70 -18.25
N GLU A 104 3.27 -11.21 -19.45
CA GLU A 104 3.20 -12.66 -19.73
C GLU A 104 4.07 -13.49 -18.80
N PRO A 105 5.33 -13.11 -18.48
CA PRO A 105 6.14 -13.86 -17.52
C PRO A 105 5.53 -13.94 -16.12
N VAL A 106 4.72 -12.94 -15.72
CA VAL A 106 4.01 -12.94 -14.43
C VAL A 106 2.81 -13.90 -14.49
N ARG A 107 2.04 -13.86 -15.58
CA ARG A 107 0.94 -14.81 -15.83
C ARG A 107 1.43 -16.25 -15.75
N ASP A 108 2.46 -16.58 -16.53
CA ASP A 108 3.00 -17.92 -16.61
C ASP A 108 3.55 -18.38 -15.27
N TYR A 109 4.13 -17.46 -14.50
CA TYR A 109 4.59 -17.75 -13.14
C TYR A 109 3.43 -18.04 -12.18
N CYS A 110 2.33 -17.28 -12.25
CA CYS A 110 1.13 -17.54 -11.45
C CYS A 110 0.58 -18.95 -11.67
N GLU A 111 0.61 -19.46 -12.90
CA GLU A 111 0.16 -20.82 -13.20
C GLU A 111 1.01 -21.90 -12.49
N THR A 112 2.30 -21.63 -12.26
CA THR A 112 3.19 -22.55 -11.53
C THR A 112 2.93 -22.59 -10.03
N LEU A 113 2.36 -21.52 -9.46
CA LEU A 113 2.06 -21.39 -8.02
C LEU A 113 0.76 -22.11 -7.62
N GLY A 114 -0.01 -22.58 -8.60
CA GLY A 114 -1.20 -23.39 -8.37
C GLY A 114 -2.52 -22.61 -8.29
N PRO A 115 -3.65 -23.28 -8.01
CA PRO A 115 -4.99 -22.75 -8.23
C PRO A 115 -5.40 -21.61 -7.28
N ARG A 116 -4.61 -21.34 -6.24
CA ARG A 116 -4.84 -20.18 -5.34
C ARG A 116 -4.51 -18.87 -6.02
N PHE A 117 -3.63 -18.88 -7.04
CA PHE A 117 -3.16 -17.70 -7.76
C PHE A 117 -3.89 -17.57 -9.09
N LYS A 118 -4.59 -16.46 -9.28
CA LYS A 118 -5.35 -16.17 -10.49
C LYS A 118 -4.86 -14.86 -11.10
N PHE A 119 -4.46 -14.91 -12.36
CA PHE A 119 -3.96 -13.74 -13.08
C PHE A 119 -4.99 -13.20 -14.07
N PHE A 120 -5.12 -11.87 -14.09
CA PHE A 120 -5.98 -11.14 -15.02
C PHE A 120 -5.13 -10.10 -15.75
N HIS A 121 -5.23 -10.04 -17.07
CA HIS A 121 -4.70 -8.92 -17.84
C HIS A 121 -5.87 -8.20 -18.49
N VAL A 122 -6.04 -6.89 -18.20
CA VAL A 122 -7.18 -6.10 -18.66
C VAL A 122 -6.71 -4.80 -19.28
N SER A 123 -6.96 -4.62 -20.57
CA SER A 123 -6.65 -3.40 -21.32
C SER A 123 -7.69 -3.21 -22.44
N PRO A 124 -8.36 -2.04 -22.55
CA PRO A 124 -8.22 -0.87 -21.66
C PRO A 124 -9.01 -1.03 -20.36
N LEU A 125 -8.47 -0.50 -19.26
CA LEU A 125 -9.15 -0.40 -17.98
C LEU A 125 -9.00 1.02 -17.43
N ALA A 126 -10.12 1.67 -17.14
CA ALA A 126 -10.15 3.01 -16.56
C ALA A 126 -9.99 2.97 -15.02
N GLY A 127 -9.50 4.07 -14.43
CA GLY A 127 -9.48 4.25 -12.98
C GLY A 127 -8.19 3.78 -12.29
N PHE A 128 -7.11 3.50 -13.05
CA PHE A 128 -5.81 3.13 -12.51
C PHE A 128 -5.90 1.99 -11.48
N LYS A 129 -5.18 2.08 -10.35
CA LYS A 129 -5.22 1.11 -9.26
C LYS A 129 -6.64 0.89 -8.71
N GLY A 130 -7.43 1.96 -8.52
CA GLY A 130 -8.81 1.84 -8.06
C GLY A 130 -9.71 1.08 -9.05
N GLY A 131 -9.53 1.31 -10.35
CA GLY A 131 -10.23 0.55 -11.39
C GLY A 131 -9.85 -0.92 -11.38
N ALA A 132 -8.56 -1.23 -11.22
CA ALA A 132 -8.06 -2.60 -11.11
C ALA A 132 -8.66 -3.34 -9.91
N LEU A 133 -8.67 -2.71 -8.74
CA LEU A 133 -9.27 -3.28 -7.53
C LEU A 133 -10.78 -3.50 -7.69
N ASN A 134 -11.51 -2.53 -8.26
CA ASN A 134 -12.94 -2.68 -8.56
C ASN A 134 -13.22 -3.83 -9.53
N TYR A 135 -12.34 -4.05 -10.51
CA TYR A 135 -12.45 -5.19 -11.42
C TYR A 135 -12.32 -6.53 -10.69
N LEU A 136 -11.48 -6.63 -9.65
CA LEU A 136 -11.28 -7.86 -8.89
C LEU A 136 -12.42 -8.20 -7.94
N ILE A 137 -13.20 -7.21 -7.46
CA ILE A 137 -14.30 -7.46 -6.50
C ILE A 137 -15.25 -8.57 -6.96
N PRO A 138 -15.82 -8.57 -8.17
CA PRO A 138 -16.71 -9.64 -8.62
C PRO A 138 -16.01 -11.00 -8.86
N HIS A 139 -14.67 -11.02 -8.91
CA HIS A 139 -13.86 -12.23 -9.06
C HIS A 139 -13.41 -12.81 -7.70
N THR A 140 -13.62 -12.05 -6.62
CA THR A 140 -13.35 -12.48 -5.25
C THR A 140 -14.19 -13.72 -4.91
N ALA A 141 -13.59 -14.68 -4.24
CA ALA A 141 -14.29 -15.88 -3.78
C ALA A 141 -15.48 -15.49 -2.91
N LYS A 142 -16.64 -16.11 -3.15
CA LYS A 142 -17.89 -15.74 -2.44
C LYS A 142 -17.87 -16.04 -0.95
N ASP A 143 -16.99 -16.92 -0.53
CA ASP A 143 -16.72 -17.30 0.85
C ASP A 143 -15.56 -16.53 1.49
N ALA A 144 -14.97 -15.58 0.78
CA ALA A 144 -13.97 -14.67 1.36
C ALA A 144 -14.68 -13.60 2.22
N GLU A 145 -14.26 -13.48 3.48
CA GLU A 145 -14.78 -12.49 4.43
C GLU A 145 -13.87 -11.25 4.54
N VAL A 146 -12.61 -11.41 4.18
CA VAL A 146 -11.60 -10.34 4.26
C VAL A 146 -10.96 -10.14 2.89
N ILE A 147 -10.87 -8.89 2.46
CA ILE A 147 -10.08 -8.49 1.29
C ILE A 147 -8.80 -7.84 1.79
N ALA A 148 -7.66 -8.34 1.35
CA ALA A 148 -6.36 -7.74 1.58
C ALA A 148 -5.82 -7.13 0.29
N VAL A 149 -5.18 -5.98 0.36
CA VAL A 149 -4.57 -5.31 -0.79
C VAL A 149 -3.07 -5.19 -0.55
N ILE A 150 -2.28 -5.66 -1.51
CA ILE A 150 -0.82 -5.60 -1.49
C ILE A 150 -0.33 -5.00 -2.81
N ASP A 151 0.60 -4.06 -2.71
CA ASP A 151 1.27 -3.53 -3.89
C ASP A 151 2.25 -4.56 -4.46
N SER A 152 2.42 -4.53 -5.77
CA SER A 152 3.20 -5.52 -6.53
C SER A 152 4.70 -5.55 -6.21
N ASP A 153 5.19 -4.60 -5.43
CA ASP A 153 6.57 -4.47 -4.96
C ASP A 153 6.78 -4.81 -3.48
N TYR A 154 5.73 -5.22 -2.75
CA TYR A 154 5.82 -5.55 -1.34
C TYR A 154 6.02 -7.05 -1.08
N CYS A 155 6.94 -7.37 -0.16
CA CYS A 155 7.10 -8.71 0.37
C CYS A 155 6.56 -8.77 1.79
N VAL A 156 5.52 -9.55 1.97
CA VAL A 156 4.88 -9.75 3.28
C VAL A 156 5.63 -10.81 4.10
N HIS A 157 5.57 -10.66 5.43
CA HIS A 157 6.07 -11.69 6.33
C HIS A 157 5.15 -12.93 6.32
N PRO A 158 5.68 -14.17 6.41
CA PRO A 158 4.84 -15.38 6.38
C PRO A 158 3.67 -15.38 7.39
N LYS A 159 3.81 -14.75 8.55
CA LYS A 159 2.76 -14.63 9.56
C LYS A 159 1.88 -13.39 9.41
N TRP A 160 2.00 -12.65 8.31
CA TRP A 160 1.27 -11.39 8.12
C TRP A 160 -0.23 -11.55 8.35
N LEU A 161 -0.88 -12.49 7.67
CA LEU A 161 -2.33 -12.73 7.86
C LEU A 161 -2.67 -13.23 9.27
N LYS A 162 -1.82 -14.07 9.87
CA LYS A 162 -2.02 -14.55 11.25
C LYS A 162 -2.05 -13.42 12.27
N HIS A 163 -1.28 -12.36 12.03
CA HIS A 163 -1.22 -11.20 12.92
C HIS A 163 -2.32 -10.17 12.65
N MET A 164 -2.81 -10.06 11.41
CA MET A 164 -3.75 -9.01 11.01
C MET A 164 -5.21 -9.46 11.06
N VAL A 165 -5.51 -10.66 10.59
CA VAL A 165 -6.88 -11.16 10.44
C VAL A 165 -7.63 -11.30 11.77
N PRO A 166 -7.03 -11.73 12.88
CA PRO A 166 -7.74 -11.87 14.15
C PRO A 166 -8.38 -10.58 14.69
N HIS A 167 -7.88 -9.42 14.28
CA HIS A 167 -8.48 -8.14 14.65
C HIS A 167 -9.92 -7.99 14.14
N PHE A 168 -10.26 -8.59 13.01
CA PHE A 168 -11.62 -8.55 12.44
C PHE A 168 -12.64 -9.42 13.22
N ALA A 169 -12.21 -10.17 14.22
CA ALA A 169 -13.15 -10.81 15.16
C ALA A 169 -13.97 -9.78 15.94
N ASP A 170 -13.48 -8.56 16.12
CA ASP A 170 -14.27 -7.43 16.62
C ASP A 170 -15.08 -6.82 15.45
N PRO A 171 -16.44 -6.89 15.48
CA PRO A 171 -17.27 -6.37 14.40
C PRO A 171 -17.22 -4.84 14.23
N LYS A 172 -16.56 -4.14 15.13
CA LYS A 172 -16.33 -2.68 15.03
C LYS A 172 -15.11 -2.34 14.18
N ILE A 173 -14.24 -3.32 13.90
CA ILE A 173 -13.03 -3.12 13.11
C ILE A 173 -13.33 -3.44 11.64
N ALA A 174 -13.34 -2.40 10.82
CA ALA A 174 -13.58 -2.53 9.38
C ALA A 174 -12.29 -2.54 8.54
N VAL A 175 -11.20 -1.97 9.06
CA VAL A 175 -9.91 -1.87 8.36
C VAL A 175 -8.78 -2.09 9.35
N VAL A 176 -7.79 -2.88 8.93
CA VAL A 176 -6.54 -3.10 9.67
C VAL A 176 -5.39 -2.82 8.70
N GLN A 177 -4.43 -2.01 9.12
CA GLN A 177 -3.28 -1.65 8.31
C GLN A 177 -1.98 -2.01 9.04
N SER A 178 -1.07 -2.69 8.34
CA SER A 178 0.30 -2.91 8.82
C SER A 178 1.20 -1.72 8.45
N PRO A 179 2.21 -1.42 9.27
CA PRO A 179 3.24 -0.48 8.86
C PRO A 179 4.00 -1.03 7.65
N GLN A 180 4.45 -0.12 6.80
CA GLN A 180 5.31 -0.43 5.67
C GLN A 180 6.76 -0.19 6.07
N ASP A 181 7.66 -0.96 5.49
CA ASP A 181 9.08 -0.89 5.77
C ASP A 181 9.90 -1.06 4.48
N TYR A 182 11.07 -0.46 4.42
CA TYR A 182 11.94 -0.48 3.24
C TYR A 182 12.92 -1.64 3.30
N ARG A 183 12.88 -2.54 2.32
CA ARG A 183 13.78 -3.70 2.21
C ARG A 183 15.23 -3.31 1.97
N ASP A 184 15.47 -2.19 1.34
CA ASP A 184 16.73 -1.74 0.81
C ASP A 184 17.36 -0.58 1.60
N GLN A 185 16.91 -0.35 2.83
CA GLN A 185 17.37 0.73 3.71
C GLN A 185 18.90 0.84 3.83
N ASN A 186 19.62 -0.28 3.72
CA ASN A 186 21.06 -0.32 3.91
C ASN A 186 21.88 -0.06 2.63
N GLU A 187 21.25 0.09 1.47
CA GLU A 187 21.94 0.25 0.20
C GLU A 187 22.56 1.65 0.00
N SER A 188 21.97 2.69 0.62
CA SER A 188 22.49 4.05 0.51
C SER A 188 22.10 4.91 1.71
N THR A 189 22.84 6.02 1.91
CA THR A 189 22.49 7.03 2.94
C THR A 189 21.10 7.63 2.70
N PHE A 190 20.72 7.86 1.43
CA PHE A 190 19.40 8.37 1.08
C PHE A 190 18.29 7.41 1.51
N LYS A 191 18.44 6.10 1.20
CA LYS A 191 17.45 5.08 1.61
C LYS A 191 17.35 4.93 3.13
N LYS A 192 18.47 5.09 3.86
CA LYS A 192 18.45 5.14 5.33
C LYS A 192 17.68 6.33 5.88
N LEU A 193 17.76 7.49 5.23
CA LEU A 193 16.99 8.67 5.63
C LEU A 193 15.49 8.46 5.38
N CYS A 194 15.11 7.92 4.21
CA CYS A 194 13.71 7.56 3.93
C CYS A 194 13.14 6.53 4.91
N TYR A 195 13.98 5.62 5.43
CA TYR A 195 13.56 4.64 6.44
C TYR A 195 13.32 5.27 7.82
N ALA A 196 13.99 6.38 8.11
CA ALA A 196 13.91 7.05 9.41
C ALA A 196 12.66 7.96 9.57
N GLU A 197 11.92 8.23 8.48
CA GLU A 197 10.64 8.95 8.51
C GLU A 197 9.50 8.05 9.02
#